data_2d70b0e3794f6230f87c7bf18e60477c
#
_entry.id   2d70b0e3794f6230f87c7bf18e60477c
#
_cell.length_a   1.000
_cell.length_b   1.000
_cell.length_c   1.000
_cell.angle_alpha   90.00
_cell.angle_beta   90.00
_cell.angle_gamma   90.00
#
_symmetry.space_group_name_H-M   'P 1'
#
loop_
_entity.id
_entity.type
_entity.pdbx_description
1 polymer ?
#
loop_
_entity_poly.entity_id
_entity_poly.type
_entity_poly.pdbx_seq_one_letter_code
_entity_poly.pdbx_strand_id
1 'polypeptide(L)'
;MKLTNLMSELVKRNGSDLHLTGDSVPFFRIQGQILPASGEKYPSSDLRTDLEKILGLEKLAKFDKEKELDCSYGLEGIARFRMNIFIDRGKISCVMRALNTAVSYTHLRAHETRSD
;
A
#
# COMPACT_ATOMS: atom_id res chain seq x y z
N MET A 1 -14.38 -0.14 -5.04
CA MET A 1 -13.06 0.46 -5.24
C MET A 1 -12.02 -0.64 -5.17
N LYS A 2 -11.10 -0.67 -6.11
CA LYS A 2 -10.09 -1.72 -6.12
C LYS A 2 -8.76 -1.20 -5.59
N LEU A 3 -8.24 -1.90 -4.59
CA LEU A 3 -7.00 -1.51 -3.96
C LEU A 3 -5.83 -1.49 -4.94
N THR A 4 -5.75 -2.50 -5.81
CA THR A 4 -4.64 -2.56 -6.76
C THR A 4 -4.68 -1.41 -7.77
N ASN A 5 -5.86 -0.89 -8.07
CA ASN A 5 -5.95 0.27 -8.95
C ASN A 5 -5.34 1.49 -8.28
N LEU A 6 -5.59 1.67 -6.99
CA LEU A 6 -4.99 2.78 -6.24
C LEU A 6 -3.49 2.63 -6.16
N MET A 7 -3.00 1.42 -5.95
CA MET A 7 -1.57 1.17 -5.89
C MET A 7 -0.90 1.49 -7.22
N SER A 8 -1.54 1.08 -8.32
CA SER A 8 -1.04 1.35 -9.64
C SER A 8 -1.01 2.85 -9.92
N GLU A 9 -2.06 3.54 -9.51
CA GLU A 9 -2.15 4.99 -9.71
C GLU A 9 -1.05 5.73 -8.93
N LEU A 10 -0.77 5.25 -7.72
CA LEU A 10 0.32 5.83 -6.93
C LEU A 10 1.63 5.80 -7.69
N VAL A 11 1.94 4.68 -8.30
CA VAL A 11 3.19 4.51 -9.05
C VAL A 11 3.19 5.38 -10.29
N LYS A 12 2.07 5.44 -10.99
CA LYS A 12 1.97 6.26 -12.19
C LYS A 12 2.21 7.73 -11.91
N ARG A 13 1.81 8.19 -10.74
CA ARG A 13 1.97 9.58 -10.34
C ARG A 13 3.29 9.85 -9.63
N ASN A 14 4.16 8.84 -9.55
CA ASN A 14 5.43 8.98 -8.81
C ASN A 14 5.20 9.33 -7.35
N GLY A 15 4.15 8.81 -6.77
CA GLY A 15 3.87 9.04 -5.37
C GLY A 15 4.73 8.17 -4.49
N SER A 16 4.89 8.58 -3.25
CA SER A 16 5.68 7.81 -2.29
C SER A 16 4.82 6.92 -1.41
N ASP A 17 3.65 7.38 -1.03
CA ASP A 17 2.83 6.66 -0.07
C ASP A 17 1.35 6.69 -0.45
N LEU A 18 0.65 5.64 -0.06
CA LEU A 18 -0.80 5.56 -0.16
C LEU A 18 -1.33 5.28 1.25
N HIS A 19 -2.23 6.13 1.71
CA HIS A 19 -2.82 6.01 3.04
C HIS A 19 -4.27 5.61 2.92
N LEU A 20 -4.62 4.56 3.65
CA LEU A 20 -5.97 3.97 3.61
C LEU A 20 -6.47 3.84 5.04
N THR A 21 -7.67 4.33 5.28
CA THR A 21 -8.35 4.13 6.55
C THR A 21 -9.78 3.75 6.24
N GLY A 22 -10.26 2.69 6.87
CA GLY A 22 -11.63 2.24 6.64
C GLY A 22 -12.62 3.35 6.86
N ASP A 23 -13.59 3.46 5.97
CA ASP A 23 -14.66 4.46 6.00
C ASP A 23 -14.17 5.88 5.83
N SER A 24 -12.97 6.06 5.27
CA SER A 24 -12.42 7.38 4.98
C SER A 24 -11.94 7.42 3.54
N VAL A 25 -11.76 8.64 3.03
CA VAL A 25 -11.24 8.84 1.68
C VAL A 25 -9.74 8.52 1.68
N PRO A 26 -9.28 7.62 0.82
CA PRO A 26 -7.85 7.35 0.72
C PRO A 26 -7.12 8.54 0.11
N PHE A 27 -5.83 8.67 0.43
CA PHE A 27 -5.04 9.75 -0.15
C PHE A 27 -3.63 9.29 -0.48
N PHE A 28 -3.03 9.98 -1.45
CA PHE A 28 -1.65 9.78 -1.86
C PHE A 28 -0.77 10.85 -1.23
N ARG A 29 0.48 10.48 -1.00
CA ARG A 29 1.52 11.49 -0.76
C ARG A 29 2.37 11.53 -2.02
N ILE A 30 2.37 12.67 -2.70
CA ILE A 30 3.09 12.84 -3.95
C ILE A 30 3.96 14.09 -3.81
N GLN A 31 5.28 13.88 -3.84
CA GLN A 31 6.24 15.00 -3.73
C GLN A 31 5.95 15.87 -2.51
N GLY A 32 5.65 15.24 -1.39
CA GLY A 32 5.40 15.95 -0.15
C GLY A 32 4.01 16.50 -0.01
N GLN A 33 3.18 16.41 -1.02
CA GLN A 33 1.81 16.90 -0.97
C GLN A 33 0.84 15.76 -0.76
N ILE A 34 -0.24 16.05 -0.05
CA ILE A 34 -1.28 15.05 0.22
C ILE A 34 -2.45 15.34 -0.72
N LEU A 35 -2.78 14.35 -1.54
CA LEU A 35 -3.83 14.49 -2.55
C LEU A 35 -4.81 13.34 -2.41
N PRO A 36 -6.11 13.60 -2.56
CA PRO A 36 -7.07 12.50 -2.47
C PRO A 36 -6.85 11.50 -3.59
N ALA A 37 -6.91 10.22 -3.24
CA ALA A 37 -6.74 9.15 -4.20
C ALA A 37 -8.05 8.80 -4.89
N SER A 38 -9.15 9.25 -4.32
CA SER A 38 -10.48 8.94 -4.80
C SER A 38 -11.42 10.01 -4.29
N GLY A 39 -12.57 10.13 -4.92
CA GLY A 39 -13.61 11.04 -4.42
C GLY A 39 -14.54 10.38 -3.43
N GLU A 40 -14.30 9.11 -3.10
CA GLU A 40 -15.20 8.34 -2.26
C GLU A 40 -14.46 7.73 -1.08
N LYS A 41 -15.21 7.49 -0.02
CA LYS A 41 -14.68 6.80 1.13
C LYS A 41 -14.49 5.32 0.80
N TYR A 42 -13.45 4.73 1.36
CA TYR A 42 -13.17 3.31 1.19
C TYR A 42 -13.83 2.58 2.35
N PRO A 43 -14.89 1.81 2.12
CA PRO A 43 -15.56 1.13 3.23
C PRO A 43 -14.63 0.16 3.94
N SER A 44 -14.73 0.09 5.26
CA SER A 44 -13.88 -0.80 6.06
C SER A 44 -13.96 -2.24 5.59
N SER A 45 -15.16 -2.72 5.31
CA SER A 45 -15.32 -4.10 4.88
C SER A 45 -14.66 -4.35 3.54
N ASP A 46 -14.75 -3.39 2.64
CA ASP A 46 -14.11 -3.54 1.33
C ASP A 46 -12.60 -3.49 1.45
N LEU A 47 -12.08 -2.60 2.28
CA LEU A 47 -10.65 -2.50 2.49
C LEU A 47 -10.11 -3.81 3.05
N ARG A 48 -10.78 -4.36 4.04
CA ARG A 48 -10.35 -5.65 4.61
C ARG A 48 -10.39 -6.75 3.56
N THR A 49 -11.46 -6.82 2.79
CA THR A 49 -11.60 -7.84 1.77
C THR A 49 -10.51 -7.71 0.72
N ASP A 50 -10.23 -6.49 0.30
CA ASP A 50 -9.21 -6.26 -0.72
C ASP A 50 -7.82 -6.60 -0.21
N LEU A 51 -7.52 -6.26 1.05
CA LEU A 51 -6.24 -6.64 1.65
C LEU A 51 -6.12 -8.16 1.74
N GLU A 52 -7.21 -8.82 2.09
CA GLU A 52 -7.24 -10.27 2.19
C GLU A 52 -6.94 -10.91 0.84
N LYS A 53 -7.48 -10.33 -0.22
CA LYS A 53 -7.26 -10.86 -1.57
C LYS A 53 -5.81 -10.81 -1.99
N ILE A 54 -5.10 -9.76 -1.62
CA ILE A 54 -3.71 -9.62 -2.05
C ILE A 54 -2.73 -10.27 -1.09
N LEU A 55 -3.05 -10.34 0.19
CA LEU A 55 -2.12 -10.85 1.20
C LEU A 55 -2.40 -12.27 1.63
N GLY A 56 -3.65 -12.70 1.52
CA GLY A 56 -4.03 -14.03 1.92
C GLY A 56 -4.60 -14.07 3.34
N LEU A 57 -5.32 -15.16 3.63
CA LEU A 57 -6.01 -15.29 4.89
C LEU A 57 -5.06 -15.42 6.07
N GLU A 58 -3.91 -16.04 5.86
CA GLU A 58 -2.95 -16.23 6.94
C GLU A 58 -2.43 -14.91 7.49
N LYS A 59 -2.09 -13.99 6.59
CA LYS A 59 -1.59 -12.70 7.02
C LYS A 59 -2.66 -11.90 7.73
N LEU A 60 -3.89 -11.97 7.24
CA LEU A 60 -4.99 -11.27 7.88
C LEU A 60 -5.32 -11.88 9.23
N ALA A 61 -5.19 -13.20 9.38
CA ALA A 61 -5.37 -13.83 10.67
C ALA A 61 -4.34 -13.36 11.67
N LYS A 62 -3.09 -13.21 11.23
CA LYS A 62 -2.05 -12.67 12.08
C LYS A 62 -2.35 -11.24 12.48
N PHE A 63 -2.82 -10.45 11.54
CA PHE A 63 -3.22 -9.09 11.83
C PHE A 63 -4.34 -9.05 12.87
N ASP A 64 -5.34 -9.92 12.72
CA ASP A 64 -6.43 -9.96 13.67
C ASP A 64 -5.94 -10.26 15.09
N LYS A 65 -4.95 -11.12 15.18
CA LYS A 65 -4.40 -11.51 16.47
C LYS A 65 -3.56 -10.42 17.10
N GLU A 66 -2.68 -9.82 16.29
CA GLU A 66 -1.69 -8.88 16.81
C GLU A 66 -2.12 -7.43 16.66
N LYS A 67 -3.16 -7.17 15.88
CA LYS A 67 -3.67 -5.83 15.61
C LYS A 67 -2.70 -4.97 14.83
N GLU A 68 -1.67 -5.58 14.29
CA GLU A 68 -0.70 -4.88 13.46
C GLU A 68 -0.01 -5.91 12.57
N LEU A 69 0.31 -5.51 11.34
CA LEU A 69 1.00 -6.38 10.42
C LEU A 69 1.90 -5.53 9.54
N ASP A 70 3.17 -5.91 9.45
CA ASP A 70 4.13 -5.25 8.58
C ASP A 70 4.57 -6.29 7.55
N CYS A 71 4.37 -5.98 6.28
CA CYS A 71 4.68 -6.94 5.23
C CYS A 71 5.00 -6.20 3.94
N SER A 72 5.31 -6.96 2.91
CA SER A 72 5.54 -6.38 1.58
C SER A 72 4.71 -7.14 0.57
N TYR A 73 4.43 -6.47 -0.55
CA TYR A 73 3.65 -7.05 -1.61
C TYR A 73 4.18 -6.56 -2.95
N GLY A 74 4.38 -7.48 -3.87
CA GLY A 74 4.82 -7.13 -5.22
C GLY A 74 3.64 -7.11 -6.16
N LEU A 75 3.34 -5.94 -6.71
CA LEU A 75 2.31 -5.81 -7.73
C LEU A 75 2.99 -6.04 -9.06
N GLU A 76 2.72 -7.18 -9.65
CA GLU A 76 3.45 -7.67 -10.82
C GLU A 76 3.44 -6.64 -11.95
N GLY A 77 4.64 -6.38 -12.48
CA GLY A 77 4.77 -5.44 -13.58
C GLY A 77 4.68 -3.97 -13.19
N ILE A 78 4.46 -3.69 -11.92
CA ILE A 78 4.26 -2.32 -11.46
C ILE A 78 5.34 -1.91 -10.46
N ALA A 79 5.33 -2.51 -9.27
CA ALA A 79 6.29 -2.14 -8.23
C ALA A 79 6.10 -3.03 -7.01
N ARG A 80 7.05 -2.96 -6.09
CA ARG A 80 6.87 -3.56 -4.79
C ARG A 80 6.42 -2.48 -3.81
N PHE A 81 5.68 -2.92 -2.82
CA PHE A 81 5.15 -2.02 -1.80
C PHE A 81 5.47 -2.57 -0.42
N ARG A 82 5.85 -1.70 0.46
CA ARG A 82 5.94 -2.04 1.87
C ARG A 82 4.66 -1.59 2.52
N MET A 83 4.03 -2.47 3.30
CA MET A 83 2.71 -2.22 3.85
C MET A 83 2.74 -2.37 5.36
N ASN A 84 2.10 -1.43 6.03
CA ASN A 84 1.85 -1.53 7.45
C ASN A 84 0.35 -1.43 7.68
N ILE A 85 -0.22 -2.48 8.26
CA ILE A 85 -1.65 -2.56 8.53
C ILE A 85 -1.85 -2.46 10.02
N PHE A 86 -2.77 -1.62 10.45
CA PHE A 86 -2.98 -1.36 11.88
C PHE A 86 -4.42 -0.92 12.11
N ILE A 87 -4.75 -0.68 13.38
CA ILE A 87 -6.07 -0.17 13.76
C ILE A 87 -5.93 1.29 14.13
N ASP A 88 -6.71 2.15 13.50
CA ASP A 88 -6.76 3.56 13.78
C ASP A 88 -8.17 3.94 14.13
N ARG A 89 -8.40 4.34 15.37
CA ARG A 89 -9.72 4.73 15.87
C ARG A 89 -10.75 3.64 15.64
N GLY A 90 -10.33 2.39 15.82
CA GLY A 90 -11.20 1.25 15.64
C GLY A 90 -11.42 0.82 14.22
N LYS A 91 -10.74 1.45 13.27
CA LYS A 91 -10.87 1.12 11.85
C LYS A 91 -9.60 0.49 11.32
N ILE A 92 -9.77 -0.48 10.41
CA ILE A 92 -8.60 -1.06 9.75
C ILE A 92 -7.96 0.02 8.88
N SER A 93 -6.65 0.13 8.98
CA SER A 93 -5.90 1.15 8.26
C SER A 93 -4.65 0.54 7.65
N CYS A 94 -4.17 1.14 6.57
CA CYS A 94 -2.99 0.64 5.90
C CYS A 94 -2.22 1.80 5.30
N VAL A 95 -0.91 1.81 5.52
CA VAL A 95 -0.01 2.74 4.86
C VAL A 95 0.90 1.91 3.97
N MET A 96 0.96 2.27 2.70
CA MET A 96 1.81 1.59 1.75
C MET A 96 2.85 2.55 1.22
N ARG A 97 4.09 2.08 1.14
CA ARG A 97 5.17 2.85 0.52
C ARG A 97 5.60 2.14 -0.74
N ALA A 98 5.57 2.86 -1.84
CA ALA A 98 6.02 2.30 -3.12
C ALA A 98 7.53 2.24 -3.13
N LEU A 99 8.06 1.06 -3.40
CA LEU A 99 9.49 0.86 -3.53
C LEU A 99 9.84 0.95 -5.00
N ASN A 100 10.63 1.91 -5.33
CA ASN A 100 10.87 2.28 -6.72
C ASN A 100 11.90 1.40 -7.38
N THR A 101 11.67 0.09 -7.37
CA THR A 101 12.67 -0.84 -7.83
C THR A 101 12.86 -0.84 -9.34
N ALA A 102 11.78 -0.65 -10.08
CA ALA A 102 11.88 -0.73 -11.53
C ALA A 102 12.74 0.38 -12.10
N VAL A 103 12.71 1.53 -11.48
CA VAL A 103 13.49 2.67 -11.95
C VAL A 103 14.92 2.61 -11.46
N SER A 104 15.09 2.19 -10.21
CA SER A 104 16.39 2.30 -9.58
C SER A 104 17.43 1.43 -10.25
N TYR A 105 17.07 0.29 -10.77
CA TYR A 105 18.10 -0.57 -11.32
C TYR A 105 18.48 -0.25 -12.75
N THR A 106 17.85 0.66 -13.33
CA THR A 106 18.28 1.03 -14.67
C THR A 106 19.63 1.68 -14.63
N HIS A 107 20.13 1.93 -13.49
CA HIS A 107 21.50 2.37 -13.32
C HIS A 107 22.03 1.92 -12.02
N LEU A 108 21.98 1.51 -11.79
CA LEU A 108 22.58 1.17 -10.90
C LEU A 108 23.12 0.47 -10.47
N ARG A 109 23.01 0.15 -10.64
CA ARG A 109 23.50 -0.45 -10.39
C ARG A 109 23.84 -0.71 -9.60
N ALA A 110 23.94 -0.84 -9.44
CA ALA A 110 24.11 -1.14 -8.98
C ALA A 110 24.32 -1.28 -7.87
N HIS A 111 24.37 -1.34 -7.70
CA HIS A 111 24.48 -1.46 -6.90
C HIS A 111 24.13 -1.79 -6.04
N GLU A 112 23.91 -1.99 -6.01
CA GLU A 112 23.51 -2.29 -5.53
C GLU A 112 23.23 -2.77 -4.91
N THR A 113 23.16 -3.10 -4.91
CA THR A 113 22.87 -3.61 -4.54
C THR A 113 22.68 -4.01 -3.64
N ARG A 114 22.52 -4.27 -3.40
CA ARG A 114 22.31 -4.66 -2.82
C ARG A 114 21.75 -4.92 -2.12
N SER A 115 21.37 -5.15 -2.05
CA SER A 115 20.83 -5.32 -1.69
C SER A 115 20.35 -5.45 -1.16
N ASP A 116 19.92 -5.63 -0.98
CA ASP A 116 19.52 -5.69 -0.85
C ASP A 116 19.35 -5.72 -0.67
#